data_652bad625d23cab1d7238cd03c7313bd
#
_entry.id   652bad625d23cab1d7238cd03c7313bd
#
_cell.length_a   1.000
_cell.length_b   1.000
_cell.length_c   1.000
_cell.angle_alpha   90.00
_cell.angle_beta   90.00
_cell.angle_gamma   90.00
#
_symmetry.space_group_name_H-M   'P 1'
#
loop_
_entity.id
_entity.type
_entity.pdbx_description
1 polymer ?
#
loop_
_entity_poly.entity_id
_entity_poly.type
_entity_poly.pdbx_seq_one_letter_code
_entity_poly.pdbx_strand_id
1 'polypeptide(L)'
;WQNIRVKGGAYGCSTNIGRNGDVCFLSYRDPNLGRTLDVYRGVPEYLKNFEIDERGMTRFVIGAFSELDAPLTPLSQGRRSLLSYLTGVTYEMIQEERQQALHTRPQDIKDLADVMQTALDHSYICAIGNEGKLQEESDLFDVLETL
;
A
#
# COMPACT_ATOMS: atom_id res chain seq x y z
N TRP A 1 8.24 -4.42 -3.65
CA TRP A 1 9.63 -4.26 -3.24
C TRP A 1 10.61 -4.87 -4.25
N GLN A 2 10.48 -6.17 -4.56
CA GLN A 2 11.42 -6.89 -5.41
C GLN A 2 11.53 -6.28 -6.83
N ASN A 3 10.40 -5.95 -7.45
CA ASN A 3 10.38 -5.47 -8.83
C ASN A 3 10.74 -3.98 -8.95
N ILE A 4 10.33 -3.16 -7.98
CA ILE A 4 10.50 -1.71 -8.03
C ILE A 4 11.85 -1.31 -7.43
N ARG A 5 12.17 -1.78 -6.20
CA ARG A 5 13.41 -1.40 -5.55
C ARG A 5 14.59 -2.25 -6.02
N VAL A 6 14.52 -3.58 -5.84
CA VAL A 6 15.70 -4.44 -6.06
C VAL A 6 16.06 -4.53 -7.54
N LYS A 7 15.08 -4.80 -8.41
CA LYS A 7 15.30 -4.92 -9.86
C LYS A 7 15.17 -3.59 -10.61
N GLY A 8 14.31 -2.69 -10.12
CA GLY A 8 14.01 -1.40 -10.73
C GLY A 8 14.97 -0.28 -10.32
N GLY A 9 15.67 -0.41 -9.19
CA GLY A 9 16.63 0.58 -8.72
C GLY A 9 16.03 1.77 -7.97
N ALA A 10 14.73 1.76 -7.66
CA ALA A 10 14.12 2.77 -6.81
C ALA A 10 14.72 2.74 -5.39
N TYR A 11 14.81 3.89 -4.73
CA TYR A 11 15.24 3.94 -3.33
C TYR A 11 14.26 3.25 -2.39
N GLY A 12 12.96 3.43 -2.63
CA GLY A 12 11.91 2.79 -1.87
C GLY A 12 10.60 2.70 -2.62
N CYS A 13 9.74 1.81 -2.16
CA CYS A 13 8.35 1.73 -2.60
C CYS A 13 7.47 1.24 -1.44
N SER A 14 6.23 1.65 -1.42
CA SER A 14 5.26 1.23 -0.41
C SER A 14 3.84 1.24 -0.97
N THR A 15 2.96 0.56 -0.27
CA THR A 15 1.51 0.63 -0.49
C THR A 15 0.87 1.00 0.85
N ASN A 16 0.03 2.01 0.84
CA ASN A 16 -0.76 2.41 1.99
C ASN A 16 -2.24 2.17 1.70
N ILE A 17 -2.92 1.56 2.64
CA ILE A 17 -4.36 1.33 2.61
C ILE A 17 -4.95 2.02 3.83
N GLY A 18 -5.76 3.04 3.59
CA GLY A 18 -6.42 3.80 4.65
C GLY A 18 -7.74 3.16 5.10
N ARG A 19 -8.17 3.44 6.32
CA ARG A 19 -9.48 3.01 6.85
C ARG A 19 -10.68 3.57 6.07
N ASN A 20 -10.50 4.70 5.40
CA ASN A 20 -11.47 5.34 4.51
C ASN A 20 -11.60 4.66 3.14
N GLY A 21 -10.82 3.60 2.89
CA GLY A 21 -10.79 2.87 1.63
C GLY A 21 -9.79 3.42 0.61
N ASP A 22 -9.03 4.45 0.94
CA ASP A 22 -7.97 4.96 0.07
C ASP A 22 -6.86 3.92 -0.09
N VAL A 23 -6.44 3.71 -1.34
CA VAL A 23 -5.28 2.90 -1.69
C VAL A 23 -4.28 3.79 -2.41
N CYS A 24 -3.05 3.83 -1.92
CA CYS A 24 -1.97 4.62 -2.52
C CYS A 24 -0.72 3.77 -2.73
N PHE A 25 -0.26 3.68 -3.96
CA PHE A 25 1.03 3.10 -4.33
C PHE A 25 2.05 4.22 -4.47
N LEU A 26 3.21 4.05 -3.88
CA LEU A 26 4.26 5.06 -3.83
C LEU A 26 5.59 4.47 -4.25
N SER A 27 6.36 5.21 -5.04
CA SER A 27 7.79 4.98 -5.23
C SER A 27 8.57 6.27 -4.96
N TYR A 28 9.79 6.14 -4.53
CA TYR A 28 10.66 7.26 -4.19
C TYR A 28 12.04 7.10 -4.82
N ARG A 29 12.52 8.16 -5.45
CA ARG A 29 13.76 8.17 -6.25
C ARG A 29 13.76 6.99 -7.21
N ASP A 30 12.71 6.87 -7.99
CA ASP A 30 12.47 5.80 -8.94
C ASP A 30 12.96 6.24 -10.33
N PRO A 31 13.89 5.52 -10.94
CA PRO A 31 14.38 5.85 -12.28
C PRO A 31 13.46 5.34 -13.41
N ASN A 32 12.40 4.54 -13.10
CA ASN A 32 11.60 3.85 -14.11
C ASN A 32 10.10 4.07 -13.89
N LEU A 33 9.57 5.21 -14.30
CA LEU A 33 8.20 5.58 -14.05
C LEU A 33 7.17 4.60 -14.67
N GLY A 34 7.16 4.43 -15.99
CA GLY A 34 6.20 3.56 -16.68
C GLY A 34 6.30 2.11 -16.24
N ARG A 35 7.52 1.58 -16.11
CA ARG A 35 7.73 0.23 -15.61
C ARG A 35 7.20 0.03 -14.19
N THR A 36 7.33 1.01 -13.33
CA THR A 36 6.80 0.96 -11.96
C THR A 36 5.27 0.95 -11.96
N LEU A 37 4.65 1.76 -12.82
CA LEU A 37 3.19 1.73 -13.00
C LEU A 37 2.70 0.38 -13.52
N ASP A 38 3.44 -0.27 -14.42
CA ASP A 38 3.10 -1.62 -14.88
C ASP A 38 3.17 -2.66 -13.75
N VAL A 39 4.13 -2.52 -12.83
CA VAL A 39 4.20 -3.36 -11.62
C VAL A 39 2.97 -3.15 -10.74
N TYR A 40 2.52 -1.90 -10.56
CA TYR A 40 1.30 -1.62 -9.80
C TYR A 40 0.06 -2.19 -10.47
N ARG A 41 -0.09 -2.03 -11.80
CA ARG A 41 -1.19 -2.62 -12.58
C ARG A 41 -1.20 -4.15 -12.52
N GLY A 42 -0.07 -4.78 -12.30
CA GLY A 42 0.05 -6.23 -12.13
C GLY A 42 -0.33 -6.76 -10.73
N VAL A 43 -0.64 -5.89 -9.75
CA VAL A 43 -0.97 -6.32 -8.38
C VAL A 43 -2.21 -7.22 -8.31
N PRO A 44 -3.33 -6.94 -9.01
CA PRO A 44 -4.51 -7.81 -8.96
C PRO A 44 -4.20 -9.24 -9.43
N GLU A 45 -3.48 -9.39 -10.52
CA GLU A 45 -3.09 -10.71 -11.04
C GLU A 45 -2.14 -11.44 -10.05
N TYR A 46 -1.22 -10.72 -9.44
CA TYR A 46 -0.36 -11.27 -8.39
C TYR A 46 -1.18 -11.78 -7.20
N LEU A 47 -2.20 -11.03 -6.76
CA LEU A 47 -3.07 -11.43 -5.66
C LEU A 47 -3.93 -12.66 -6.02
N LYS A 48 -4.49 -12.73 -7.23
CA LYS A 48 -5.25 -13.90 -7.71
C LYS A 48 -4.42 -15.18 -7.64
N ASN A 49 -3.15 -15.09 -7.98
CA ASN A 49 -2.20 -16.21 -8.00
C ASN A 49 -1.38 -16.32 -6.70
N PHE A 50 -1.79 -15.63 -5.65
CA PHE A 50 -1.05 -15.64 -4.39
C PHE A 50 -1.07 -17.02 -3.74
N GLU A 51 0.12 -17.58 -3.52
CA GLU A 51 0.31 -18.85 -2.83
C GLU A 51 1.35 -18.69 -1.74
N ILE A 52 1.04 -19.21 -0.57
CA ILE A 52 1.92 -19.15 0.60
C ILE A 52 1.63 -20.34 1.51
N ASP A 53 2.68 -20.87 2.12
CA ASP A 53 2.56 -21.90 3.13
C ASP A 53 2.15 -21.29 4.50
N GLU A 54 1.76 -22.15 5.43
CA GLU A 54 1.34 -21.74 6.78
C GLU A 54 2.44 -20.94 7.52
N ARG A 55 3.69 -21.31 7.34
CA ARG A 55 4.83 -20.61 7.96
C ARG A 55 5.00 -19.20 7.38
N GLY A 56 4.83 -19.06 6.08
CA GLY A 56 4.86 -17.78 5.40
C GLY A 56 3.71 -16.88 5.84
N MET A 57 2.49 -17.42 5.94
CA MET A 57 1.32 -16.70 6.41
C MET A 57 1.52 -16.22 7.86
N THR A 58 2.03 -17.08 8.74
CA THR A 58 2.38 -16.71 10.11
C THR A 58 3.34 -15.52 10.16
N ARG A 59 4.35 -15.47 9.28
CA ARG A 59 5.28 -14.34 9.20
C ARG A 59 4.60 -13.03 8.82
N PHE A 60 3.64 -13.07 7.89
CA PHE A 60 2.87 -11.88 7.52
C PHE A 60 2.01 -11.38 8.68
N VAL A 61 1.34 -12.27 9.38
CA VAL A 61 0.56 -11.93 10.57
C VAL A 61 1.46 -11.30 11.64
N ILE A 62 2.62 -11.90 11.94
CA ILE A 62 3.58 -11.33 12.89
C ILE A 62 4.06 -9.96 12.44
N GLY A 63 4.34 -9.78 11.14
CA GLY A 63 4.74 -8.48 10.58
C GLY A 63 3.68 -7.41 10.80
N ALA A 64 2.42 -7.70 10.49
CA ALA A 64 1.29 -6.80 10.71
C ALA A 64 1.13 -6.42 12.20
N PHE A 65 1.25 -7.40 13.11
CA PHE A 65 1.18 -7.13 14.55
C PHE A 65 2.38 -6.35 15.09
N SER A 66 3.54 -6.48 14.48
CA SER A 66 4.72 -5.67 14.86
C SER A 66 4.48 -4.17 14.64
N GLU A 67 3.69 -3.80 13.63
CA GLU A 67 3.28 -2.41 13.38
C GLU A 67 2.13 -1.98 14.32
N LEU A 68 1.11 -2.82 14.48
CA LEU A 68 -0.05 -2.54 15.33
C LEU A 68 0.32 -2.36 16.80
N ASP A 69 1.28 -3.15 17.28
CA ASP A 69 1.72 -3.19 18.66
C ASP A 69 3.02 -2.41 18.93
N ALA A 70 3.47 -1.63 17.95
CA ALA A 70 4.65 -0.79 18.13
C ALA A 70 4.53 0.10 19.39
N PRO A 71 5.55 0.13 20.26
CA PRO A 71 5.53 0.96 21.46
C PRO A 71 5.35 2.44 21.10
N LEU A 72 4.39 3.08 21.73
CA LEU A 72 4.09 4.50 21.50
C LEU A 72 4.60 5.35 22.67
N THR A 73 5.18 6.52 22.35
CA THR A 73 5.43 7.55 23.36
C THR A 73 4.11 8.07 23.94
N PRO A 74 4.09 8.67 25.14
CA PRO A 74 2.87 9.25 25.72
C PRO A 74 2.18 10.25 24.78
N LEU A 75 2.96 11.08 24.06
CA LEU A 75 2.44 12.01 23.06
C LEU A 75 1.74 11.28 21.91
N SER A 76 2.36 10.22 21.38
CA SER A 76 1.79 9.43 20.29
C SER A 76 0.53 8.68 20.72
N GLN A 77 0.47 8.21 21.97
CA GLN A 77 -0.75 7.62 22.55
C GLN A 77 -1.87 8.64 22.63
N GLY A 78 -1.60 9.84 23.16
CA GLY A 78 -2.58 10.91 23.22
C GLY A 78 -3.09 11.31 21.82
N ARG A 79 -2.19 11.45 20.86
CA ARG A 79 -2.56 11.74 19.46
C ARG A 79 -3.42 10.63 18.85
N ARG A 80 -3.07 9.35 19.05
CA ARG A 80 -3.88 8.21 18.58
C ARG A 80 -5.28 8.25 19.19
N SER A 81 -5.38 8.45 20.52
CA SER A 81 -6.68 8.53 21.21
C SER A 81 -7.54 9.68 20.71
N LEU A 82 -6.95 10.86 20.51
CA LEU A 82 -7.66 12.01 19.94
C LEU A 82 -8.15 11.72 18.53
N LEU A 83 -7.32 11.16 17.66
CA LEU A 83 -7.74 10.80 16.30
C LEU A 83 -8.85 9.76 16.31
N SER A 84 -8.75 8.71 17.14
CA SER A 84 -9.80 7.71 17.28
C SER A 84 -11.13 8.33 17.71
N TYR A 85 -11.08 9.26 18.68
CA TYR A 85 -12.27 9.99 19.12
C TYR A 85 -12.89 10.83 18.00
N LEU A 86 -12.08 11.60 17.27
CA LEU A 86 -12.53 12.48 16.18
C LEU A 86 -13.07 11.70 14.97
N THR A 87 -12.54 10.51 14.70
CA THR A 87 -12.93 9.65 13.57
C THR A 87 -13.98 8.60 13.93
N GLY A 88 -14.40 8.54 15.21
CA GLY A 88 -15.39 7.56 15.68
C GLY A 88 -14.86 6.11 15.74
N VAL A 89 -13.53 5.93 15.74
CA VAL A 89 -12.91 4.59 15.85
C VAL A 89 -12.97 4.13 17.31
N THR A 90 -13.78 3.12 17.59
CA THR A 90 -13.96 2.58 18.95
C THR A 90 -12.91 1.50 19.29
N TYR A 91 -12.82 1.18 20.57
CA TYR A 91 -11.95 0.09 21.03
C TYR A 91 -12.40 -1.26 20.45
N GLU A 92 -13.71 -1.49 20.38
CA GLU A 92 -14.30 -2.72 19.82
C GLU A 92 -13.92 -2.89 18.34
N MET A 93 -13.99 -1.83 17.54
CA MET A 93 -13.54 -1.86 16.14
C MET A 93 -12.06 -2.24 16.02
N ILE A 94 -11.21 -1.68 16.89
CA ILE A 94 -9.78 -2.03 16.91
C ILE A 94 -9.58 -3.50 17.28
N GLN A 95 -10.35 -4.02 18.26
CA GLN A 95 -10.24 -5.43 18.64
C GLN A 95 -10.74 -6.36 17.54
N GLU A 96 -11.81 -5.99 16.83
CA GLU A 96 -12.32 -6.76 15.69
C GLU A 96 -11.30 -6.82 14.56
N GLU A 97 -10.69 -5.71 14.18
CA GLU A 97 -9.61 -5.68 13.19
C GLU A 97 -8.43 -6.56 13.58
N ARG A 98 -8.05 -6.56 14.86
CA ARG A 98 -7.00 -7.44 15.36
C ARG A 98 -7.38 -8.91 15.24
N GLN A 99 -8.61 -9.27 15.55
CA GLN A 99 -9.10 -10.64 15.38
C GLN A 99 -9.13 -11.05 13.92
N GLN A 100 -9.58 -10.17 13.03
CA GLN A 100 -9.56 -10.42 11.58
C GLN A 100 -8.12 -10.66 11.09
N ALA A 101 -7.16 -9.80 11.48
CA ALA A 101 -5.75 -9.96 11.12
C ALA A 101 -5.15 -11.28 11.60
N LEU A 102 -5.49 -11.71 12.83
CA LEU A 102 -5.04 -13.00 13.40
C LEU A 102 -5.58 -14.22 12.64
N HIS A 103 -6.77 -14.12 12.08
CA HIS A 103 -7.45 -15.22 11.40
C HIS A 103 -7.37 -15.11 9.87
N THR A 104 -6.58 -14.16 9.33
CA THR A 104 -6.41 -13.98 7.89
C THR A 104 -5.80 -15.22 7.24
N ARG A 105 -6.43 -15.69 6.18
CA ARG A 105 -6.03 -16.86 5.39
C ARG A 105 -5.53 -16.43 4.01
N PRO A 106 -4.80 -17.27 3.29
CA PRO A 106 -4.37 -16.99 1.92
C PRO A 106 -5.53 -16.64 0.99
N GLN A 107 -6.71 -17.24 1.19
CA GLN A 107 -7.89 -16.93 0.38
C GLN A 107 -8.38 -15.49 0.59
N ASP A 108 -8.35 -15.00 1.82
CA ASP A 108 -8.76 -13.63 2.14
C ASP A 108 -7.87 -12.60 1.41
N ILE A 109 -6.59 -12.93 1.19
CA ILE A 109 -5.65 -12.12 0.39
C ILE A 109 -6.01 -12.19 -1.12
N LYS A 110 -6.35 -13.37 -1.63
CA LYS A 110 -6.78 -13.52 -3.04
C LYS A 110 -8.05 -12.74 -3.34
N ASP A 111 -8.99 -12.72 -2.40
CA ASP A 111 -10.27 -12.03 -2.54
C ASP A 111 -10.11 -10.49 -2.64
N LEU A 112 -8.98 -9.93 -2.23
CA LEU A 112 -8.66 -8.51 -2.43
C LEU A 112 -8.32 -8.16 -3.89
N ALA A 113 -8.12 -9.13 -4.77
CA ALA A 113 -7.69 -8.87 -6.15
C ALA A 113 -8.69 -8.01 -6.93
N ASP A 114 -9.98 -8.29 -6.80
CA ASP A 114 -11.02 -7.54 -7.53
C ASP A 114 -11.20 -6.12 -6.96
N VAL A 115 -11.02 -5.95 -5.65
CA VAL A 115 -11.00 -4.62 -5.00
C VAL A 115 -9.82 -3.81 -5.51
N MET A 116 -8.62 -4.41 -5.60
CA MET A 116 -7.43 -3.76 -6.12
C MET A 116 -7.55 -3.43 -7.61
N GLN A 117 -8.19 -4.30 -8.41
CA GLN A 117 -8.46 -4.02 -9.82
C GLN A 117 -9.35 -2.77 -9.94
N THR A 118 -10.45 -2.73 -9.20
CA THR A 118 -11.36 -1.58 -9.20
C THR A 118 -10.67 -0.29 -8.77
N ALA A 119 -9.82 -0.34 -7.74
CA ALA A 119 -9.06 0.82 -7.28
C ALA A 119 -8.07 1.33 -8.35
N LEU A 120 -7.40 0.42 -9.06
CA LEU A 120 -6.44 0.77 -10.11
C LEU A 120 -7.14 1.30 -11.37
N ASP A 121 -8.30 0.77 -11.75
CA ASP A 121 -9.08 1.23 -12.90
C ASP A 121 -9.60 2.69 -12.74
N HIS A 122 -9.70 3.16 -11.49
CA HIS A 122 -10.14 4.52 -11.14
C HIS A 122 -9.00 5.34 -10.50
N SER A 123 -7.74 4.94 -10.69
CA SER A 123 -6.60 5.58 -10.06
C SER A 123 -6.21 6.89 -10.73
N TYR A 124 -5.62 7.78 -9.94
CA TYR A 124 -4.95 8.98 -10.41
C TYR A 124 -3.44 8.80 -10.27
N ILE A 125 -2.70 9.33 -11.24
CA ILE A 125 -1.24 9.26 -11.26
C ILE A 125 -0.70 10.67 -11.03
N CYS A 126 0.23 10.80 -10.08
CA CYS A 126 0.98 12.01 -9.85
C CYS A 126 2.47 11.68 -9.72
N ALA A 127 3.31 12.39 -10.44
CA ALA A 127 4.76 12.24 -10.38
C ALA A 127 5.45 13.59 -10.25
N ILE A 128 6.47 13.66 -9.42
CA ILE A 128 7.35 14.82 -9.28
C ILE A 128 8.77 14.34 -9.54
N GLY A 129 9.45 14.94 -10.51
CA GLY A 129 10.78 14.48 -10.88
C GLY A 129 11.47 15.35 -11.90
N ASN A 130 12.47 14.78 -12.55
CA ASN A 130 13.22 15.44 -13.61
C ASN A 130 12.34 15.69 -14.82
N GLU A 131 12.31 16.94 -15.31
CA GLU A 131 11.48 17.37 -16.43
C GLU A 131 11.67 16.51 -17.68
N GLY A 132 12.92 16.27 -18.09
CA GLY A 132 13.20 15.46 -19.28
C GLY A 132 12.66 14.03 -19.16
N LYS A 133 12.74 13.42 -17.96
CA LYS A 133 12.20 12.09 -17.72
C LYS A 133 10.67 12.06 -17.74
N LEU A 134 10.01 13.07 -17.22
CA LEU A 134 8.56 13.19 -17.28
C LEU A 134 8.07 13.45 -18.70
N GLN A 135 8.82 14.22 -19.48
CA GLN A 135 8.50 14.47 -20.90
C GLN A 135 8.69 13.23 -21.77
N GLU A 136 9.71 12.39 -21.51
CA GLU A 136 9.91 11.11 -22.21
C GLU A 136 8.69 10.18 -22.07
N GLU A 137 7.95 10.28 -20.98
CA GLU A 137 6.77 9.44 -20.65
C GLU A 137 5.49 10.30 -20.52
N SER A 138 5.39 11.39 -21.28
CA SER A 138 4.28 12.37 -21.21
C SER A 138 2.91 11.76 -21.42
N ASP A 139 2.80 10.69 -22.21
CA ASP A 139 1.55 9.98 -22.49
C ASP A 139 0.90 9.36 -21.23
N LEU A 140 1.62 9.32 -20.11
CA LEU A 140 1.11 8.84 -18.83
C LEU A 140 0.31 9.91 -18.06
N PHE A 141 0.34 11.16 -18.49
CA PHE A 141 -0.20 12.30 -17.74
C PHE A 141 -1.13 13.15 -18.59
N ASP A 142 -2.23 13.59 -18.00
CA ASP A 142 -3.13 14.58 -18.64
C ASP A 142 -2.56 15.99 -18.59
N VAL A 143 -1.73 16.29 -17.60
CA VAL A 143 -1.15 17.62 -17.37
C VAL A 143 0.32 17.48 -16.94
N LEU A 144 1.20 18.26 -17.57
CA LEU A 144 2.60 18.44 -17.17
C LEU A 144 2.83 19.92 -16.85
N GLU A 145 3.36 20.21 -15.66
CA GLU A 145 3.69 21.56 -15.21
C GLU A 145 5.14 21.63 -14.73
N THR A 146 5.79 22.75 -14.96
CA THR A 146 7.12 23.05 -14.40
C THR A 146 6.94 23.83 -13.10
N LEU A 147 7.59 23.37 -12.02
CA LEU A 147 7.57 24.02 -10.69
C LEU A 147 8.59 25.14 -10.61
#